data_85951bd64800dbe5abee8567391fd8ce
#
_entry.id   85951bd64800dbe5abee8567391fd8ce
#
_cell.length_a   1.000
_cell.length_b   1.000
_cell.length_c   1.000
_cell.angle_alpha   90.00
_cell.angle_beta   90.00
_cell.angle_gamma   90.00
#
_symmetry.space_group_name_H-M   'P 1'
#
loop_
_entity.id
_entity.type
_entity.pdbx_description
1 polymer ?
#
loop_
_entity_poly.entity_id
_entity_poly.type
_entity_poly.pdbx_seq_one_letter_code
_entity_poly.pdbx_strand_id
1 'polypeptide(L)'
;MYRFYVSSYAKGKEKGLYVCTLDETKNELHLNKHIPTEDFPSYVIKKDDYLYVSLKDARVGEGGGVASYHIEEDDLKQLSFYNSHGRSYTHLCLSPDQKYLFTANYHVGATAAFPLKDHKIGDKLSVVHHHGSGIDLLKRQTNPHAHYVGITPDHKYLYSVDLGADKIVMYEFINEKLQETSLSQSVIPGSGPRHMVNIVISSMKLVTVLWFINIMMDTLL
;
A
#
# COMPACT_ATOMS: atom_id res chain seq x y z
N MET A 1 -2.51 25.76 6.85
CA MET A 1 -3.65 24.92 6.38
C MET A 1 -3.10 23.72 5.63
N TYR A 2 -3.43 22.49 6.03
CA TYR A 2 -2.95 21.25 5.41
C TYR A 2 -4.09 20.55 4.67
N ARG A 3 -3.80 20.05 3.48
CA ARG A 3 -4.76 19.26 2.70
C ARG A 3 -4.47 17.77 2.85
N PHE A 4 -5.51 16.97 3.07
CA PHE A 4 -5.47 15.51 3.22
C PHE A 4 -6.39 14.85 2.22
N TYR A 5 -6.00 13.64 1.82
CA TYR A 5 -6.83 12.75 1.01
C TYR A 5 -7.13 11.51 1.83
N VAL A 6 -8.41 11.21 2.00
CA VAL A 6 -8.87 10.11 2.83
C VAL A 6 -9.61 9.11 1.97
N SER A 7 -9.26 7.84 2.08
CA SER A 7 -9.96 6.74 1.43
C SER A 7 -11.06 6.19 2.32
N SER A 8 -12.19 5.79 1.73
CA SER A 8 -13.33 5.26 2.47
C SER A 8 -13.85 3.94 1.91
N TYR A 9 -14.04 2.97 2.82
CA TYR A 9 -14.73 1.71 2.54
C TYR A 9 -16.27 1.81 2.69
N ALA A 10 -16.80 3.01 2.83
CA ALA A 10 -18.25 3.21 2.95
C ALA A 10 -18.98 2.60 1.76
N LYS A 11 -20.18 2.09 2.02
CA LYS A 11 -21.03 1.51 0.97
C LYS A 11 -21.89 2.59 0.29
N GLY A 12 -22.34 2.27 -0.93
CA GLY A 12 -23.24 3.15 -1.67
C GLY A 12 -22.60 4.47 -2.08
N LYS A 13 -23.28 5.58 -1.89
CA LYS A 13 -22.87 6.91 -2.33
C LYS A 13 -21.64 7.47 -1.63
N GLU A 14 -21.36 6.96 -0.42
CA GLU A 14 -20.25 7.43 0.42
C GLU A 14 -18.90 6.75 0.05
N LYS A 15 -18.91 5.83 -0.90
CA LYS A 15 -17.69 5.18 -1.40
C LYS A 15 -16.87 6.17 -2.20
N GLY A 16 -15.58 6.32 -1.88
CA GLY A 16 -14.72 7.20 -2.65
C GLY A 16 -13.55 7.78 -1.86
N LEU A 17 -12.97 8.81 -2.43
CA LEU A 17 -11.92 9.63 -1.85
C LEU A 17 -12.53 10.93 -1.31
N TYR A 18 -11.99 11.40 -0.20
CA TYR A 18 -12.39 12.65 0.41
C TYR A 18 -11.20 13.62 0.44
N VAL A 19 -11.45 14.85 0.03
CA VAL A 19 -10.50 15.96 0.18
C VAL A 19 -10.86 16.70 1.45
N CYS A 20 -9.93 16.74 2.39
CA CYS A 20 -10.10 17.39 3.68
C CYS A 20 -9.03 18.46 3.88
N THR A 21 -9.33 19.47 4.65
CA THR A 21 -8.40 20.54 5.04
C THR A 21 -8.37 20.70 6.55
N LEU A 22 -7.18 20.74 7.15
CA LEU A 22 -6.98 21.09 8.55
C LEU A 22 -6.58 22.57 8.66
N ASP A 23 -7.38 23.33 9.36
CA ASP A 23 -7.01 24.68 9.84
C ASP A 23 -6.42 24.57 11.24
N GLU A 24 -5.09 24.63 11.35
CA GLU A 24 -4.40 24.52 12.63
C GLU A 24 -4.65 25.73 13.56
N THR A 25 -4.95 26.89 12.99
CA THR A 25 -5.20 28.10 13.78
C THR A 25 -6.52 28.04 14.54
N LYS A 26 -7.48 27.33 13.97
CA LYS A 26 -8.82 27.09 14.54
C LYS A 26 -8.97 25.71 15.14
N ASN A 27 -8.01 24.80 14.88
CA ASN A 27 -8.08 23.39 15.21
C ASN A 27 -9.35 22.71 14.63
N GLU A 28 -9.65 23.04 13.37
CA GLU A 28 -10.84 22.57 12.66
C GLU A 28 -10.46 21.72 11.45
N LEU A 29 -11.15 20.58 11.28
CA LEU A 29 -11.05 19.74 10.10
C LEU A 29 -12.28 19.96 9.21
N HIS A 30 -12.07 20.35 7.98
CA HIS A 30 -13.13 20.58 7.00
C HIS A 30 -13.13 19.50 5.94
N LEU A 31 -14.30 18.93 5.64
CA LEU A 31 -14.53 18.11 4.47
C LEU A 31 -14.84 19.03 3.28
N ASN A 32 -13.93 19.10 2.32
CA ASN A 32 -14.06 19.99 1.16
C ASN A 32 -14.84 19.33 0.03
N LYS A 33 -14.50 18.07 -0.29
CA LYS A 33 -15.09 17.38 -1.44
C LYS A 33 -15.11 15.87 -1.23
N HIS A 34 -16.15 15.21 -1.75
CA HIS A 34 -16.22 13.78 -1.96
C HIS A 34 -16.10 13.48 -3.45
N ILE A 35 -15.20 12.55 -3.79
CA ILE A 35 -14.92 12.09 -5.15
C ILE A 35 -15.28 10.61 -5.22
N PRO A 36 -16.43 10.27 -5.84
CA PRO A 36 -16.88 8.89 -5.94
C PRO A 36 -15.92 8.03 -6.75
N THR A 37 -15.75 6.77 -6.36
CA THR A 37 -14.98 5.76 -7.10
C THR A 37 -15.84 4.53 -7.36
N GLU A 38 -15.56 3.78 -8.43
CA GLU A 38 -16.29 2.53 -8.72
C GLU A 38 -15.96 1.44 -7.70
N ASP A 39 -14.70 1.32 -7.32
CA ASP A 39 -14.21 0.36 -6.33
C ASP A 39 -13.87 1.05 -5.00
N PHE A 40 -13.63 0.27 -3.93
CA PHE A 40 -13.31 0.81 -2.60
C PHE A 40 -11.85 1.26 -2.54
N PRO A 41 -11.55 2.57 -2.41
CA PRO A 41 -10.18 3.00 -2.20
C PRO A 41 -9.70 2.55 -0.83
N SER A 42 -8.55 1.86 -0.79
CA SER A 42 -8.01 1.23 0.42
C SER A 42 -6.75 1.89 0.94
N TYR A 43 -5.93 2.43 0.05
CA TYR A 43 -4.71 3.12 0.39
C TYR A 43 -4.41 4.20 -0.64
N VAL A 44 -3.83 5.31 -0.21
CA VAL A 44 -3.50 6.44 -1.08
C VAL A 44 -2.11 6.98 -0.79
N ILE A 45 -1.35 7.26 -1.85
CA ILE A 45 -0.09 7.99 -1.78
C ILE A 45 -0.25 9.29 -2.56
N LYS A 46 0.16 10.40 -1.95
CA LYS A 46 0.33 11.68 -2.64
C LYS A 46 1.81 11.91 -2.95
N LYS A 47 2.09 12.26 -4.20
CA LYS A 47 3.40 12.74 -4.62
C LYS A 47 3.22 13.92 -5.58
N ASP A 48 3.72 15.07 -5.18
CA ASP A 48 3.52 16.35 -5.90
C ASP A 48 2.02 16.58 -6.18
N ASP A 49 1.60 16.78 -7.42
CA ASP A 49 0.20 16.98 -7.83
C ASP A 49 -0.48 15.67 -8.29
N TYR A 50 0.01 14.53 -7.82
CA TYR A 50 -0.52 13.23 -8.21
C TYR A 50 -0.90 12.37 -7.00
N LEU A 51 -1.97 11.58 -7.18
CA LEU A 51 -2.36 10.52 -6.25
C LEU A 51 -2.25 9.16 -6.93
N TYR A 52 -1.80 8.18 -6.16
CA TYR A 52 -1.84 6.77 -6.53
C TYR A 52 -2.69 6.06 -5.48
N VAL A 53 -3.68 5.30 -5.95
CA VAL A 53 -4.72 4.74 -5.09
C VAL A 53 -4.84 3.25 -5.33
N SER A 54 -4.74 2.46 -4.26
CA SER A 54 -5.15 1.07 -4.34
C SER A 54 -6.66 0.96 -4.15
N LEU A 55 -7.28 0.13 -4.96
CA LEU A 55 -8.72 -0.05 -5.02
C LEU A 55 -9.05 -1.51 -4.70
N LYS A 56 -9.87 -1.72 -3.68
CA LYS A 56 -10.42 -3.04 -3.36
C LYS A 56 -11.68 -3.28 -4.18
N ASP A 57 -11.76 -4.47 -4.73
CA ASP A 57 -12.90 -4.90 -5.53
C ASP A 57 -14.24 -4.71 -4.81
N ALA A 58 -15.12 -3.94 -5.43
CA ALA A 58 -16.52 -3.75 -5.01
C ALA A 58 -17.52 -4.48 -5.91
N ARG A 59 -17.05 -5.12 -6.99
CA ARG A 59 -17.83 -5.71 -8.08
C ARG A 59 -17.68 -7.22 -8.19
N VAL A 60 -17.25 -7.88 -7.12
CA VAL A 60 -17.13 -9.36 -6.99
C VAL A 60 -16.36 -10.00 -8.15
N GLY A 61 -15.05 -9.76 -8.18
CA GLY A 61 -14.13 -10.38 -9.16
C GLY A 61 -13.92 -9.56 -10.44
N GLU A 62 -14.66 -8.49 -10.66
CA GLU A 62 -14.55 -7.67 -11.87
C GLU A 62 -13.74 -6.38 -11.67
N GLY A 63 -13.52 -5.97 -10.42
CA GLY A 63 -12.87 -4.72 -10.06
C GLY A 63 -11.59 -4.90 -9.28
N GLY A 64 -11.24 -3.85 -8.53
CA GLY A 64 -10.02 -3.76 -7.78
C GLY A 64 -8.80 -3.44 -8.65
N GLY A 65 -7.73 -3.00 -8.02
CA GLY A 65 -6.51 -2.66 -8.75
C GLY A 65 -5.79 -1.45 -8.21
N VAL A 66 -5.18 -0.70 -9.11
CA VAL A 66 -4.50 0.56 -8.80
C VAL A 66 -4.86 1.63 -9.83
N ALA A 67 -5.06 2.85 -9.35
CA ALA A 67 -5.36 4.01 -10.20
C ALA A 67 -4.40 5.15 -9.90
N SER A 68 -4.15 5.99 -10.89
CA SER A 68 -3.45 7.27 -10.72
C SER A 68 -4.36 8.43 -11.11
N TYR A 69 -4.19 9.54 -10.40
CA TYR A 69 -4.97 10.76 -10.59
C TYR A 69 -4.04 11.97 -10.59
N HIS A 70 -4.41 12.98 -11.38
CA HIS A 70 -3.89 14.33 -11.25
C HIS A 70 -4.82 15.15 -10.35
N ILE A 71 -4.24 15.94 -9.46
CA ILE A 71 -4.96 16.82 -8.55
C ILE A 71 -5.26 18.13 -9.30
N GLU A 72 -6.53 18.45 -9.50
CA GLU A 72 -7.00 19.67 -10.13
C GLU A 72 -7.81 20.48 -9.11
N GLU A 73 -7.16 21.45 -8.45
CA GLU A 73 -7.75 22.22 -7.33
C GLU A 73 -8.33 21.31 -6.25
N ASP A 74 -9.66 21.18 -6.16
CA ASP A 74 -10.37 20.29 -5.24
C ASP A 74 -10.93 19.04 -5.94
N ASP A 75 -10.53 18.77 -7.19
CA ASP A 75 -10.95 17.60 -7.96
C ASP A 75 -9.79 16.65 -8.27
N LEU A 76 -10.12 15.46 -8.74
CA LEU A 76 -9.17 14.44 -9.17
C LEU A 76 -9.52 13.97 -10.57
N LYS A 77 -8.60 14.18 -11.50
CA LYS A 77 -8.70 13.64 -12.84
C LYS A 77 -7.98 12.30 -12.93
N GLN A 78 -8.71 11.23 -13.17
CA GLN A 78 -8.11 9.92 -13.36
C GLN A 78 -7.24 9.88 -14.62
N LEU A 79 -5.98 9.48 -14.46
CA LEU A 79 -5.02 9.35 -15.55
C LEU A 79 -4.94 7.93 -16.09
N SER A 80 -4.99 6.95 -15.19
CA SER A 80 -4.93 5.54 -15.54
C SER A 80 -5.60 4.67 -14.47
N PHE A 81 -5.99 3.47 -14.88
CA PHE A 81 -6.46 2.41 -13.98
C PHE A 81 -5.98 1.05 -14.50
N TYR A 82 -5.29 0.32 -13.65
CA TYR A 82 -4.96 -1.08 -13.89
C TYR A 82 -5.96 -1.96 -13.13
N ASN A 83 -6.76 -2.73 -13.86
CA ASN A 83 -7.73 -3.66 -13.29
C ASN A 83 -7.02 -4.97 -12.88
N SER A 84 -7.17 -5.36 -11.64
CA SER A 84 -6.59 -6.60 -11.09
C SER A 84 -7.56 -7.80 -11.09
N HIS A 85 -8.76 -7.63 -11.60
CA HIS A 85 -9.81 -8.65 -11.69
C HIS A 85 -10.07 -9.33 -10.33
N GLY A 86 -10.51 -8.54 -9.34
CA GLY A 86 -10.85 -8.99 -8.00
C GLY A 86 -9.68 -9.15 -7.03
N ARG A 87 -8.43 -8.91 -7.47
CA ARG A 87 -7.22 -9.05 -6.63
C ARG A 87 -6.77 -7.70 -6.11
N SER A 88 -7.31 -7.29 -4.98
CA SER A 88 -7.07 -5.98 -4.37
C SER A 88 -5.65 -5.84 -3.82
N TYR A 89 -5.06 -4.66 -4.00
CA TYR A 89 -3.80 -4.30 -3.36
C TYR A 89 -4.06 -3.59 -2.02
N THR A 90 -3.17 -3.78 -1.05
CA THR A 90 -3.30 -3.25 0.31
C THR A 90 -2.41 -2.07 0.58
N HIS A 91 -1.26 -2.01 -0.07
CA HIS A 91 -0.27 -0.96 0.13
C HIS A 91 0.48 -0.64 -1.16
N LEU A 92 0.93 0.60 -1.27
CA LEU A 92 1.64 1.14 -2.41
C LEU A 92 2.95 1.79 -1.96
N CYS A 93 3.97 1.75 -2.82
CA CYS A 93 5.21 2.48 -2.66
C CYS A 93 5.71 2.97 -4.03
N LEU A 94 6.14 4.22 -4.12
CA LEU A 94 6.77 4.75 -5.33
C LEU A 94 8.29 4.54 -5.28
N SER A 95 8.90 4.27 -6.43
CA SER A 95 10.36 4.38 -6.54
C SER A 95 10.80 5.84 -6.34
N PRO A 96 12.02 6.08 -5.83
CA PRO A 96 12.52 7.45 -5.59
C PRO A 96 12.51 8.33 -6.84
N ASP A 97 12.75 7.74 -8.01
CA ASP A 97 12.73 8.42 -9.31
C ASP A 97 11.33 8.50 -9.94
N GLN A 98 10.30 8.00 -9.24
CA GLN A 98 8.89 7.98 -9.65
C GLN A 98 8.62 7.25 -10.99
N LYS A 99 9.52 6.34 -11.40
CA LYS A 99 9.32 5.56 -12.62
C LYS A 99 8.58 4.25 -12.40
N TYR A 100 8.46 3.82 -11.14
CA TYR A 100 7.82 2.56 -10.78
C TYR A 100 6.90 2.71 -9.58
N LEU A 101 5.80 1.96 -9.61
CA LEU A 101 4.89 1.75 -8.50
C LEU A 101 5.01 0.30 -8.03
N PHE A 102 5.29 0.10 -6.76
CA PHE A 102 5.32 -1.21 -6.11
C PHE A 102 4.07 -1.39 -5.25
N THR A 103 3.57 -2.62 -5.20
CA THR A 103 2.32 -2.94 -4.51
C THR A 103 2.44 -4.19 -3.66
N ALA A 104 1.80 -4.20 -2.50
CA ALA A 104 1.56 -5.40 -1.71
C ALA A 104 0.12 -5.88 -1.96
N ASN A 105 -0.06 -7.19 -2.16
CA ASN A 105 -1.37 -7.80 -2.34
C ASN A 105 -1.63 -8.83 -1.22
N TYR A 106 -2.55 -8.49 -0.33
CA TYR A 106 -2.89 -9.30 0.82
C TYR A 106 -3.50 -10.65 0.43
N HIS A 107 -4.44 -10.65 -0.52
CA HIS A 107 -5.26 -11.83 -0.81
C HIS A 107 -4.52 -12.93 -1.56
N VAL A 108 -3.47 -12.57 -2.30
CA VAL A 108 -2.65 -13.55 -3.04
C VAL A 108 -1.24 -13.68 -2.47
N GLY A 109 -0.92 -12.94 -1.38
CA GLY A 109 0.40 -12.99 -0.75
C GLY A 109 1.51 -12.67 -1.75
N ALA A 110 1.47 -11.49 -2.37
CA ALA A 110 2.41 -11.16 -3.44
C ALA A 110 2.83 -9.69 -3.43
N THR A 111 4.01 -9.44 -3.96
CA THR A 111 4.53 -8.11 -4.27
C THR A 111 4.63 -7.95 -5.78
N ALA A 112 4.19 -6.81 -6.31
CA ALA A 112 4.26 -6.54 -7.74
C ALA A 112 4.86 -5.17 -8.06
N ALA A 113 5.41 -5.05 -9.28
CA ALA A 113 5.97 -3.82 -9.83
C ALA A 113 5.23 -3.41 -11.10
N PHE A 114 4.97 -2.12 -11.23
CA PHE A 114 4.33 -1.49 -12.38
C PHE A 114 5.20 -0.33 -12.89
N PRO A 115 5.31 -0.11 -14.20
CA PRO A 115 5.97 1.06 -14.73
C PRO A 115 5.05 2.28 -14.59
N LEU A 116 5.67 3.44 -14.41
CA LEU A 116 4.99 4.73 -14.47
C LEU A 116 5.56 5.54 -15.65
N LYS A 117 4.70 5.95 -16.56
CA LYS A 117 5.05 6.86 -17.63
C LYS A 117 4.09 8.05 -17.59
N ASP A 118 4.63 9.25 -17.42
CA ASP A 118 3.83 10.47 -17.25
C ASP A 118 2.74 10.28 -16.17
N HIS A 119 3.13 9.68 -15.05
CA HIS A 119 2.27 9.32 -13.91
C HIS A 119 1.14 8.31 -14.21
N LYS A 120 1.10 7.74 -15.42
CA LYS A 120 0.16 6.68 -15.80
C LYS A 120 0.76 5.32 -15.46
N ILE A 121 -0.04 4.48 -14.84
CA ILE A 121 0.32 3.11 -14.48
C ILE A 121 0.19 2.25 -15.74
N GLY A 122 1.27 1.59 -16.12
CA GLY A 122 1.29 0.62 -17.23
C GLY A 122 0.97 -0.80 -16.79
N ASP A 123 1.21 -1.75 -17.69
CA ASP A 123 1.02 -3.16 -17.41
C ASP A 123 2.04 -3.68 -16.40
N LYS A 124 1.63 -4.67 -15.61
CA LYS A 124 2.46 -5.25 -14.55
C LYS A 124 3.74 -5.89 -15.12
N LEU A 125 4.89 -5.39 -14.67
CA LEU A 125 6.22 -5.85 -15.10
C LEU A 125 6.65 -7.14 -14.42
N SER A 126 6.40 -7.22 -13.12
CA SER A 126 6.90 -8.30 -12.28
C SER A 126 5.94 -8.58 -11.13
N VAL A 127 5.85 -9.85 -10.74
CA VAL A 127 5.17 -10.28 -9.52
C VAL A 127 5.95 -11.41 -8.88
N VAL A 128 6.10 -11.34 -7.55
CA VAL A 128 6.68 -12.41 -6.74
C VAL A 128 5.64 -12.82 -5.70
N HIS A 129 5.26 -14.10 -5.74
CA HIS A 129 4.40 -14.70 -4.72
C HIS A 129 5.23 -15.12 -3.52
N HIS A 130 4.77 -14.77 -2.34
CA HIS A 130 5.40 -15.18 -1.10
C HIS A 130 5.07 -16.62 -0.76
N HIS A 131 5.88 -17.24 0.09
CA HIS A 131 5.73 -18.61 0.56
C HIS A 131 5.84 -18.69 2.07
N GLY A 132 5.14 -19.65 2.65
CA GLY A 132 5.15 -19.93 4.08
C GLY A 132 3.80 -19.70 4.73
N SER A 133 3.77 -19.93 6.02
CA SER A 133 2.64 -19.70 6.91
C SER A 133 3.18 -19.39 8.32
N GLY A 134 2.42 -18.66 9.10
CA GLY A 134 2.73 -18.40 10.49
C GLY A 134 1.96 -19.32 11.44
N ILE A 135 2.00 -19.01 12.74
CA ILE A 135 1.20 -19.69 13.77
C ILE A 135 -0.21 -19.10 13.71
N ASP A 136 -1.17 -19.91 13.25
CA ASP A 136 -2.53 -19.46 13.03
C ASP A 136 -3.36 -19.37 14.32
N LEU A 137 -3.07 -18.39 15.15
CA LEU A 137 -3.83 -18.12 16.37
C LEU A 137 -5.24 -17.59 16.09
N LEU A 138 -5.45 -16.92 14.93
CA LEU A 138 -6.71 -16.27 14.56
C LEU A 138 -7.17 -16.64 13.15
N LYS A 139 -6.68 -17.73 12.59
CA LYS A 139 -6.95 -18.19 11.21
C LYS A 139 -6.59 -17.15 10.14
N ARG A 140 -5.53 -16.34 10.37
CA ARG A 140 -5.04 -15.32 9.45
C ARG A 140 -3.67 -15.61 8.86
N GLN A 141 -3.05 -16.74 9.25
CA GLN A 141 -1.68 -17.08 8.87
C GLN A 141 -1.58 -18.44 8.18
N THR A 142 -2.67 -18.92 7.59
CA THR A 142 -2.70 -20.15 6.81
C THR A 142 -1.97 -20.03 5.47
N ASN A 143 -1.86 -18.81 4.97
CA ASN A 143 -1.22 -18.47 3.70
C ASN A 143 -0.49 -17.12 3.85
N PRO A 144 0.44 -16.80 2.92
CA PRO A 144 1.05 -15.48 2.87
C PRO A 144 0.00 -14.36 2.65
N HIS A 145 0.21 -13.24 3.31
CA HIS A 145 -0.61 -12.04 3.24
C HIS A 145 0.30 -10.80 3.22
N ALA A 146 0.82 -10.44 2.04
CA ALA A 146 1.64 -9.25 1.88
C ALA A 146 0.82 -8.00 2.22
N HIS A 147 1.21 -7.30 3.29
CA HIS A 147 0.43 -6.18 3.83
C HIS A 147 1.07 -4.82 3.57
N TYR A 148 2.37 -4.75 3.48
CA TYR A 148 3.13 -3.52 3.30
C TYR A 148 4.24 -3.72 2.29
N VAL A 149 4.58 -2.67 1.55
CA VAL A 149 5.73 -2.59 0.67
C VAL A 149 6.45 -1.27 0.88
N GLY A 150 7.77 -1.29 0.92
CA GLY A 150 8.60 -0.10 1.11
C GLY A 150 9.98 -0.25 0.47
N ILE A 151 10.72 0.84 0.44
CA ILE A 151 12.10 0.88 -0.07
C ILE A 151 13.02 1.25 1.09
N THR A 152 14.20 0.63 1.16
CA THR A 152 15.20 0.94 2.18
C THR A 152 15.70 2.38 2.01
N PRO A 153 16.13 3.06 3.09
CA PRO A 153 16.57 4.46 3.03
C PRO A 153 17.77 4.72 2.09
N ASP A 154 18.58 3.71 1.84
CA ASP A 154 19.69 3.76 0.88
C ASP A 154 19.26 3.44 -0.57
N HIS A 155 17.95 3.19 -0.77
CA HIS A 155 17.30 2.88 -2.04
C HIS A 155 17.79 1.61 -2.75
N LYS A 156 18.51 0.73 -2.06
CA LYS A 156 19.06 -0.48 -2.68
C LYS A 156 18.07 -1.63 -2.76
N TYR A 157 17.18 -1.72 -1.77
CA TYR A 157 16.26 -2.84 -1.65
C TYR A 157 14.83 -2.37 -1.54
N LEU A 158 13.94 -3.13 -2.16
CA LEU A 158 12.52 -3.13 -1.84
C LEU A 158 12.28 -4.19 -0.77
N TYR A 159 11.32 -3.97 0.11
CA TYR A 159 10.88 -4.98 1.08
C TYR A 159 9.37 -5.05 1.15
N SER A 160 8.86 -6.23 1.45
CA SER A 160 7.45 -6.46 1.73
C SER A 160 7.29 -7.13 3.09
N VAL A 161 6.33 -6.65 3.87
CA VAL A 161 5.98 -7.22 5.17
C VAL A 161 4.81 -8.17 4.99
N ASP A 162 5.01 -9.44 5.31
CA ASP A 162 4.00 -10.48 5.16
C ASP A 162 3.45 -10.90 6.52
N LEU A 163 2.19 -10.55 6.74
CA LEU A 163 1.46 -10.87 7.97
C LEU A 163 1.21 -12.38 8.09
N GLY A 164 0.89 -13.01 6.98
CA GLY A 164 0.48 -14.42 6.97
C GLY A 164 1.64 -15.39 7.13
N ALA A 165 2.81 -15.01 6.64
CA ALA A 165 4.01 -15.83 6.70
C ALA A 165 4.98 -15.46 7.85
N ASP A 166 4.66 -14.46 8.69
CA ASP A 166 5.57 -13.90 9.69
C ASP A 166 6.95 -13.56 9.10
N LYS A 167 6.94 -12.83 7.98
CA LYS A 167 8.17 -12.64 7.18
C LYS A 167 8.33 -11.20 6.69
N ILE A 168 9.57 -10.76 6.57
CA ILE A 168 9.97 -9.61 5.77
C ILE A 168 10.69 -10.17 4.55
N VAL A 169 10.13 -9.94 3.39
CA VAL A 169 10.71 -10.39 2.13
C VAL A 169 11.46 -9.22 1.50
N MET A 170 12.74 -9.44 1.21
CA MET A 170 13.64 -8.42 0.66
C MET A 170 13.90 -8.71 -0.83
N TYR A 171 13.86 -7.65 -1.64
CA TYR A 171 14.08 -7.76 -3.08
C TYR A 171 15.13 -6.79 -3.57
N GLU A 172 15.86 -7.21 -4.59
CA GLU A 172 16.46 -6.33 -5.57
C GLU A 172 15.48 -6.12 -6.73
N PHE A 173 15.51 -4.93 -7.33
CA PHE A 173 14.74 -4.64 -8.53
C PHE A 173 15.70 -4.36 -9.68
N ILE A 174 15.94 -5.39 -10.49
CA ILE A 174 16.96 -5.39 -11.55
C ILE A 174 16.29 -5.73 -12.88
N ASN A 175 16.54 -4.92 -13.89
CA ASN A 175 15.96 -5.11 -15.23
C ASN A 175 14.43 -5.28 -15.19
N GLU A 176 13.77 -4.43 -14.40
CA GLU A 176 12.31 -4.42 -14.22
C GLU A 176 11.73 -5.70 -13.60
N LYS A 177 12.55 -6.49 -12.92
CA LYS A 177 12.15 -7.71 -12.23
C LYS A 177 12.47 -7.64 -10.74
N LEU A 178 11.50 -8.04 -9.95
CA LEU A 178 11.68 -8.28 -8.51
C LEU A 178 12.39 -9.64 -8.34
N GLN A 179 13.49 -9.63 -7.58
CA GLN A 179 14.27 -10.83 -7.25
C GLN A 179 14.41 -10.91 -5.73
N GLU A 180 13.82 -11.94 -5.11
CA GLU A 180 13.99 -12.17 -3.68
C GLU A 180 15.46 -12.42 -3.36
N THR A 181 15.94 -11.81 -2.28
CA THR A 181 17.32 -11.92 -1.84
C THR A 181 17.44 -12.83 -0.60
N SER A 182 18.66 -13.24 -0.30
CA SER A 182 18.98 -13.96 0.95
C SER A 182 18.83 -13.10 2.22
N LEU A 183 18.54 -11.79 2.07
CA LEU A 183 18.29 -10.89 3.19
C LEU A 183 16.85 -11.01 3.73
N SER A 184 15.96 -11.77 3.06
CA SER A 184 14.63 -12.09 3.56
C SER A 184 14.72 -12.79 4.91
N GLN A 185 13.86 -12.37 5.88
CA GLN A 185 13.92 -12.87 7.25
C GLN A 185 12.54 -13.20 7.79
N SER A 186 12.47 -14.30 8.55
CA SER A 186 11.31 -14.57 9.41
C SER A 186 11.39 -13.71 10.67
N VAL A 187 10.22 -13.27 11.13
CA VAL A 187 10.07 -12.55 12.40
C VAL A 187 9.55 -13.50 13.48
N ILE A 188 9.24 -12.97 14.66
CA ILE A 188 8.70 -13.78 15.76
C ILE A 188 7.43 -14.51 15.31
N PRO A 189 7.35 -15.84 15.42
CA PRO A 189 6.18 -16.60 15.02
C PRO A 189 4.90 -16.12 15.72
N GLY A 190 3.82 -15.95 14.95
CA GLY A 190 2.53 -15.46 15.44
C GLY A 190 2.44 -13.93 15.59
N SER A 191 3.51 -13.19 15.25
CA SER A 191 3.51 -11.72 15.38
C SER A 191 2.64 -11.01 14.34
N GLY A 192 2.39 -11.61 13.18
CA GLY A 192 1.57 -11.05 12.13
C GLY A 192 1.98 -9.63 11.72
N PRO A 193 3.21 -9.38 11.27
CA PRO A 193 3.71 -8.05 11.00
C PRO A 193 2.90 -7.38 9.90
N ARG A 194 2.56 -6.09 10.07
CA ARG A 194 1.71 -5.36 9.12
C ARG A 194 2.41 -4.19 8.44
N HIS A 195 3.15 -3.40 9.21
CA HIS A 195 3.80 -2.19 8.74
C HIS A 195 5.22 -2.12 9.27
N MET A 196 6.08 -1.39 8.55
CA MET A 196 7.44 -1.09 8.97
C MET A 196 7.72 0.40 8.85
N VAL A 197 8.44 0.96 9.82
CA VAL A 197 8.93 2.33 9.79
C VAL A 197 10.44 2.31 9.81
N ASN A 198 11.07 3.04 8.91
CA ASN A 198 12.51 3.23 8.91
C ASN A 198 12.86 4.42 9.80
N ILE A 199 13.65 4.19 10.85
CA ILE A 199 14.15 5.25 11.72
C ILE A 199 15.65 5.38 11.50
N VAL A 200 16.09 6.60 11.11
CA VAL A 200 17.51 6.93 11.02
C VAL A 200 17.91 7.64 12.31
N ILE A 201 18.78 7.03 13.10
CA ILE A 201 19.39 7.66 14.28
C ILE A 201 20.74 8.21 13.85
N SER A 202 20.91 9.52 13.89
CA SER A 202 22.03 10.26 13.28
C SER A 202 23.42 10.01 13.87
N SER A 203 23.55 9.22 14.92
CA SER A 203 24.84 8.91 15.57
C SER A 203 25.21 7.42 15.55
N MET A 204 24.38 6.57 15.01
CA MET A 204 24.60 5.11 14.97
C MET A 204 24.04 4.50 13.69
N LYS A 205 24.51 3.31 13.35
CA LYS A 205 24.05 2.52 12.20
C LYS A 205 22.53 2.52 12.08
N LEU A 206 22.05 2.53 10.84
CA LEU A 206 20.63 2.39 10.51
C LEU A 206 19.98 1.31 11.38
N VAL A 207 19.05 1.71 12.24
CA VAL A 207 18.23 0.78 13.02
C VAL A 207 16.86 0.75 12.39
N THR A 208 16.48 -0.36 11.81
CA THR A 208 15.11 -0.63 11.40
C THR A 208 14.32 -1.03 12.63
N VAL A 209 13.37 -0.22 13.04
CA VAL A 209 12.45 -0.56 14.14
C VAL A 209 11.19 -1.14 13.53
N LEU A 210 10.94 -2.40 13.80
CA LEU A 210 9.68 -3.06 13.48
C LEU A 210 8.64 -2.68 14.54
N TRP A 211 7.66 -1.86 14.15
CA TRP A 211 6.50 -1.64 14.98
C TRP A 211 5.40 -2.64 14.59
N PHE A 212 5.15 -3.57 15.50
CA PHE A 212 3.98 -4.42 15.41
C PHE A 212 2.79 -3.64 15.99
N ILE A 213 2.07 -2.92 15.16
CA ILE A 213 0.77 -2.38 15.56
C ILE A 213 -0.22 -3.53 15.44
N ASN A 214 -0.35 -4.30 16.52
CA ASN A 214 -1.46 -5.21 16.70
C ASN A 214 -2.67 -4.35 17.09
N ILE A 215 -3.38 -3.80 16.12
CA ILE A 215 -4.70 -3.27 16.36
C ILE A 215 -5.60 -4.49 16.50
N MET A 216 -5.77 -4.96 17.74
CA MET A 216 -6.92 -5.77 18.08
C MET A 216 -8.14 -4.87 17.81
N MET A 217 -8.80 -5.05 16.68
CA MET A 217 -10.19 -4.66 16.58
C MET A 217 -10.96 -5.64 17.45
N ASP A 218 -11.19 -5.27 18.70
CA ASP A 218 -12.24 -5.86 19.46
C ASP A 218 -13.53 -5.66 18.67
N THR A 219 -14.12 -6.76 18.27
CA THR A 219 -15.47 -6.85 17.75
C THR A 219 -16.41 -6.22 18.81
N LEU A 220 -16.77 -4.98 18.60
CA LEU A 220 -18.00 -4.47 19.18
C LEU A 220 -19.16 -5.04 18.35
N LEU A 221 -19.96 -5.81 19.02
CA LEU A 221 -21.24 -6.43 18.67
C LEU A 221 -22.21 -5.50 17.92
#